data_3917a2e7baa4301bc7caae7f4b0bdc33
#
_entry.id   3917a2e7baa4301bc7caae7f4b0bdc33
#
_cell.length_a   1.000
_cell.length_b   1.000
_cell.length_c   1.000
_cell.angle_alpha   90.00
_cell.angle_beta   90.00
_cell.angle_gamma   90.00
#
_symmetry.space_group_name_H-M   'P 1'
#
loop_
_entity.id
_entity.type
_entity.pdbx_description
1 polymer ?
#
loop_
_entity_poly.entity_id
_entity_poly.type
_entity_poly.pdbx_seq_one_letter_code
_entity_poly.pdbx_strand_id
1 'polypeptide(L)'
;KGQLSASDKIDQIVTNRWLGLPIFALVMFLVYWIAMVAVGAPATDWANDGVFGDGWHLLGIGSKAYNEVNDEYTASLQAVEAFLGIEIDTEADDFDPSAVTAQMNGFTASSNATATVDVEDEETLAINTMTAYYDTIPEGADEDSTVGVTYVDAVAYLNENGFDAPIPPTTACGSPACLFWWRAVWSLPAQPIGSAA
;
A
#
# COMPACT_ATOMS: atom_id res chain seq x y z
N LYS A 1 -29.53 -43.16 -46.02
CA LYS A 1 -29.96 -42.01 -45.15
C LYS A 1 -28.72 -41.58 -44.38
N GLY A 2 -28.00 -40.60 -44.94
CA GLY A 2 -26.82 -40.01 -44.26
C GLY A 2 -27.28 -39.33 -42.99
N GLN A 3 -26.68 -39.73 -41.86
CA GLN A 3 -26.84 -39.01 -40.63
C GLN A 3 -26.11 -37.66 -40.81
N LEU A 4 -26.82 -36.55 -40.60
CA LEU A 4 -26.24 -35.21 -40.58
C LEU A 4 -25.15 -35.18 -39.51
N SER A 5 -23.96 -34.79 -39.90
CA SER A 5 -22.87 -34.55 -38.97
C SER A 5 -23.25 -33.52 -37.92
N ALA A 6 -22.67 -33.59 -36.73
CA ALA A 6 -22.91 -32.56 -35.69
C ALA A 6 -22.59 -31.15 -36.21
N SER A 7 -21.61 -31.03 -37.09
CA SER A 7 -21.24 -29.79 -37.78
C SER A 7 -22.37 -29.25 -38.65
N ASP A 8 -23.03 -30.12 -39.45
CA ASP A 8 -24.13 -29.73 -40.34
C ASP A 8 -25.36 -29.23 -39.55
N LYS A 9 -25.59 -29.79 -38.37
CA LYS A 9 -26.68 -29.33 -37.49
C LYS A 9 -26.39 -27.97 -36.85
N ILE A 10 -25.16 -27.74 -36.47
CA ILE A 10 -24.73 -26.44 -35.92
C ILE A 10 -24.80 -25.38 -37.02
N ASP A 11 -24.33 -25.69 -38.20
CA ASP A 11 -24.35 -24.77 -39.33
C ASP A 11 -25.79 -24.38 -39.73
N GLN A 12 -26.72 -25.33 -39.70
CA GLN A 12 -28.15 -25.10 -39.98
C GLN A 12 -28.82 -24.20 -38.91
N ILE A 13 -28.36 -24.24 -37.66
CA ILE A 13 -28.84 -23.39 -36.56
C ILE A 13 -28.28 -21.99 -36.68
N VAL A 14 -26.96 -21.89 -36.91
CA VAL A 14 -26.24 -20.60 -36.97
C VAL A 14 -26.62 -19.80 -38.23
N THR A 15 -26.86 -20.46 -39.36
CA THR A 15 -27.27 -19.82 -40.62
C THR A 15 -28.75 -19.46 -40.67
N ASN A 16 -29.56 -19.89 -39.70
CA ASN A 16 -30.97 -19.49 -39.64
C ASN A 16 -31.08 -17.98 -39.32
N ARG A 17 -31.68 -17.24 -40.24
CA ARG A 17 -31.82 -15.77 -40.19
C ARG A 17 -32.43 -15.23 -38.89
N TRP A 18 -33.30 -15.99 -38.25
CA TRP A 18 -33.93 -15.58 -36.98
C TRP A 18 -33.16 -16.01 -35.74
N LEU A 19 -32.45 -17.14 -35.82
CA LEU A 19 -31.62 -17.63 -34.69
C LEU A 19 -30.19 -17.10 -34.73
N GLY A 20 -29.65 -16.78 -35.88
CA GLY A 20 -28.28 -16.30 -36.03
C GLY A 20 -28.01 -15.00 -35.25
N LEU A 21 -28.96 -14.06 -35.24
CA LEU A 21 -28.82 -12.77 -34.59
C LEU A 21 -28.76 -12.88 -33.05
N PRO A 22 -29.69 -13.60 -32.37
CA PRO A 22 -29.59 -13.80 -30.93
C PRO A 22 -28.38 -14.67 -30.51
N ILE A 23 -28.02 -15.68 -31.32
CA ILE A 23 -26.82 -16.48 -31.05
C ILE A 23 -25.56 -15.63 -31.15
N PHE A 24 -25.47 -14.79 -32.19
CA PHE A 24 -24.35 -13.83 -32.29
C PHE A 24 -24.27 -12.90 -31.10
N ALA A 25 -25.40 -12.32 -30.70
CA ALA A 25 -25.44 -11.43 -29.53
C ALA A 25 -25.01 -12.15 -28.25
N LEU A 26 -25.43 -13.40 -28.04
CA LEU A 26 -25.08 -14.23 -26.91
C LEU A 26 -23.57 -14.55 -26.91
N VAL A 27 -23.01 -14.93 -28.06
CA VAL A 27 -21.58 -15.23 -28.19
C VAL A 27 -20.74 -13.98 -27.94
N MET A 28 -21.12 -12.84 -28.51
CA MET A 28 -20.44 -11.56 -28.28
C MET A 28 -20.50 -11.14 -26.81
N PHE A 29 -21.67 -11.29 -26.19
CA PHE A 29 -21.83 -11.03 -24.75
C PHE A 29 -20.91 -11.94 -23.91
N LEU A 30 -20.88 -13.23 -24.22
CA LEU A 30 -20.06 -14.20 -23.47
C LEU A 30 -18.57 -13.93 -23.64
N VAL A 31 -18.13 -13.64 -24.86
CA VAL A 31 -16.73 -13.26 -25.14
C VAL A 31 -16.35 -11.98 -24.39
N TYR A 32 -17.22 -10.97 -24.44
CA TYR A 32 -16.99 -9.70 -23.74
C TYR A 32 -16.97 -9.89 -22.22
N TRP A 33 -17.89 -10.68 -21.68
CA TRP A 33 -17.93 -10.99 -20.26
C TRP A 33 -16.69 -11.73 -19.78
N ILE A 34 -16.24 -12.75 -20.55
CA ILE A 34 -14.99 -13.46 -20.22
C ILE A 34 -13.79 -12.51 -20.30
N ALA A 35 -13.70 -11.72 -21.36
CA ALA A 35 -12.56 -10.83 -21.57
C ALA A 35 -12.46 -9.73 -20.49
N MET A 36 -13.58 -9.14 -20.09
CA MET A 36 -13.57 -8.02 -19.14
C MET A 36 -13.62 -8.47 -17.67
N VAL A 37 -14.52 -9.41 -17.35
CA VAL A 37 -14.79 -9.80 -15.96
C VAL A 37 -13.95 -10.98 -15.51
N ALA A 38 -13.83 -12.03 -16.32
CA ALA A 38 -13.15 -13.25 -15.90
C ALA A 38 -11.62 -13.16 -16.03
N VAL A 39 -11.14 -12.38 -17.00
CA VAL A 39 -9.70 -12.28 -17.29
C VAL A 39 -9.19 -10.85 -17.07
N GLY A 40 -9.92 -9.85 -17.54
CA GLY A 40 -9.45 -8.45 -17.52
C GLY A 40 -9.29 -7.91 -16.10
N ALA A 41 -10.32 -7.99 -15.26
CA ALA A 41 -10.26 -7.47 -13.91
C ALA A 41 -9.18 -8.18 -13.06
N PRO A 42 -9.17 -9.53 -12.93
CA PRO A 42 -8.15 -10.21 -12.15
C PRO A 42 -6.72 -10.01 -12.68
N ALA A 43 -6.57 -9.87 -14.02
CA ALA A 43 -5.26 -9.62 -14.60
C ALA A 43 -4.78 -8.19 -14.33
N THR A 44 -5.70 -7.23 -14.29
CA THR A 44 -5.39 -5.83 -13.96
C THR A 44 -5.05 -5.70 -12.47
N ASP A 45 -5.84 -6.31 -11.60
CA ASP A 45 -5.60 -6.32 -10.16
C ASP A 45 -4.26 -6.99 -9.85
N TRP A 46 -4.00 -8.16 -10.47
CA TRP A 46 -2.70 -8.80 -10.32
C TRP A 46 -1.54 -7.95 -10.86
N ALA A 47 -1.74 -7.24 -11.96
CA ALA A 47 -0.70 -6.36 -12.50
C ALA A 47 -0.49 -5.13 -11.60
N ASN A 48 -1.56 -4.53 -11.10
CA ASN A 48 -1.47 -3.34 -10.25
C ASN A 48 -0.91 -3.70 -8.87
N ASP A 49 -1.47 -4.70 -8.20
CA ASP A 49 -1.08 -5.02 -6.83
C ASP A 49 0.12 -5.96 -6.76
N GLY A 50 0.23 -6.93 -7.68
CA GLY A 50 1.30 -7.93 -7.67
C GLY A 50 2.57 -7.55 -8.42
N VAL A 51 2.50 -6.61 -9.38
CA VAL A 51 3.66 -6.19 -10.17
C VAL A 51 4.04 -4.74 -9.92
N PHE A 52 3.08 -3.85 -9.79
CA PHE A 52 3.29 -2.41 -9.65
C PHE A 52 2.76 -1.83 -8.33
N GLY A 53 2.07 -2.64 -7.48
CA GLY A 53 1.58 -2.21 -6.18
C GLY A 53 2.70 -1.67 -5.31
N ASP A 54 2.45 -0.88 -4.31
CA ASP A 54 3.31 -0.21 -3.31
C ASP A 54 4.84 -0.14 -3.58
N GLY A 55 5.22 0.01 -4.82
CA GLY A 55 6.59 -0.13 -5.30
C GLY A 55 6.76 -1.40 -6.14
N TRP A 56 7.56 -1.27 -7.14
CA TRP A 56 7.73 -2.26 -8.20
C TRP A 56 8.32 -3.58 -7.67
N HIS A 57 7.50 -4.59 -7.41
CA HIS A 57 7.98 -5.92 -7.05
C HIS A 57 7.69 -6.92 -8.17
N LEU A 58 8.70 -7.56 -8.70
CA LEU A 58 8.52 -8.64 -9.66
C LEU A 58 7.90 -9.84 -8.94
N LEU A 59 6.66 -10.19 -9.29
CA LEU A 59 5.92 -11.34 -8.72
C LEU A 59 5.61 -11.23 -7.21
N GLY A 60 5.52 -10.04 -6.63
CA GLY A 60 5.22 -9.85 -5.22
C GLY A 60 6.35 -10.25 -4.25
N ILE A 61 7.57 -10.45 -4.75
CA ILE A 61 8.70 -10.83 -3.91
C ILE A 61 9.11 -9.65 -3.02
N GLY A 62 8.96 -9.81 -1.71
CA GLY A 62 9.32 -8.80 -0.71
C GLY A 62 8.20 -7.85 -0.32
N SER A 63 7.05 -7.85 -1.00
CA SER A 63 5.90 -6.99 -0.66
C SER A 63 5.41 -7.22 0.77
N LYS A 64 5.33 -8.46 1.22
CA LYS A 64 4.88 -8.75 2.57
C LYS A 64 5.78 -8.12 3.64
N ALA A 65 7.09 -8.24 3.50
CA ALA A 65 8.03 -7.65 4.45
C ALA A 65 8.04 -6.12 4.38
N TYR A 66 7.82 -5.55 3.20
CA TYR A 66 7.66 -4.12 3.01
C TYR A 66 6.39 -3.61 3.69
N ASN A 67 5.24 -4.26 3.43
CA ASN A 67 3.97 -3.86 4.01
C ASN A 67 4.01 -3.94 5.55
N GLU A 68 4.58 -4.99 6.15
CA GLU A 68 4.75 -5.09 7.60
C GLU A 68 5.52 -3.89 8.17
N VAL A 69 6.62 -3.48 7.54
CA VAL A 69 7.43 -2.33 7.98
C VAL A 69 6.72 -1.00 7.71
N ASN A 70 6.03 -0.90 6.57
CA ASN A 70 5.29 0.31 6.22
C ASN A 70 4.07 0.52 7.13
N ASP A 71 3.36 -0.55 7.46
CA ASP A 71 2.23 -0.51 8.40
C ASP A 71 2.70 -0.08 9.79
N GLU A 72 3.82 -0.63 10.28
CA GLU A 72 4.41 -0.24 11.56
C GLU A 72 4.88 1.22 11.56
N TYR A 73 5.49 1.68 10.48
CA TYR A 73 5.91 3.07 10.30
C TYR A 73 4.70 4.02 10.30
N THR A 74 3.68 3.73 9.49
CA THR A 74 2.48 4.56 9.38
C THR A 74 1.71 4.61 10.69
N ALA A 75 1.53 3.46 11.36
CA ALA A 75 0.90 3.39 12.68
C ALA A 75 1.68 4.18 13.72
N SER A 76 3.01 4.17 13.65
CA SER A 76 3.87 4.95 14.56
C SER A 76 3.72 6.45 14.36
N LEU A 77 3.64 6.93 13.12
CA LEU A 77 3.38 8.34 12.83
C LEU A 77 2.00 8.76 13.36
N GLN A 78 0.96 7.99 13.04
CA GLN A 78 -0.42 8.26 13.49
C GLN A 78 -0.55 8.28 15.02
N ALA A 79 0.14 7.38 15.73
CA ALA A 79 0.14 7.39 17.19
C ALA A 79 0.78 8.67 17.75
N VAL A 80 1.87 9.13 17.17
CA VAL A 80 2.53 10.37 17.56
C VAL A 80 1.69 11.61 17.23
N GLU A 81 1.10 11.67 16.05
CA GLU A 81 0.19 12.75 15.63
C GLU A 81 -1.01 12.87 16.56
N ALA A 82 -1.61 11.73 16.94
CA ALA A 82 -2.76 11.69 17.85
C ALA A 82 -2.44 12.33 19.20
N PHE A 83 -1.27 12.05 19.78
CA PHE A 83 -0.90 12.55 21.10
C PHE A 83 -0.31 13.96 21.08
N LEU A 84 0.43 14.33 20.05
CA LEU A 84 1.00 15.67 19.92
C LEU A 84 0.00 16.68 19.33
N GLY A 85 -1.05 16.21 18.65
CA GLY A 85 -2.03 17.05 17.96
C GLY A 85 -1.42 17.86 16.82
N ILE A 86 -0.42 17.31 16.15
CA ILE A 86 0.25 17.89 15.00
C ILE A 86 0.11 16.95 13.81
N GLU A 87 0.09 17.47 12.62
CA GLU A 87 0.22 16.71 11.38
C GLU A 87 1.70 16.61 11.00
N ILE A 88 2.18 15.41 10.76
CA ILE A 88 3.58 15.14 10.43
C ILE A 88 3.68 14.82 8.94
N ASP A 89 3.91 15.84 8.13
CA ASP A 89 4.21 15.67 6.72
C ASP A 89 5.74 15.53 6.52
N THR A 90 6.18 14.28 6.40
CA THR A 90 7.61 13.95 6.22
C THR A 90 8.16 14.31 4.84
N GLU A 91 7.27 14.60 3.87
CA GLU A 91 7.64 15.02 2.51
C GLU A 91 7.70 16.55 2.35
N ALA A 92 7.27 17.31 3.36
CA ALA A 92 7.29 18.76 3.30
C ALA A 92 8.73 19.31 3.25
N ASP A 93 8.93 20.33 2.41
CA ASP A 93 10.27 20.97 2.24
C ASP A 93 10.82 21.61 3.53
N ASP A 94 9.95 21.91 4.50
CA ASP A 94 10.28 22.53 5.78
C ASP A 94 10.21 21.57 6.97
N PHE A 95 10.08 20.27 6.71
CA PHE A 95 10.05 19.25 7.75
C PHE A 95 11.35 19.21 8.55
N ASP A 96 11.26 19.40 9.88
CA ASP A 96 12.37 19.32 10.81
C ASP A 96 12.24 18.09 11.74
N PRO A 97 12.91 16.98 11.43
CA PRO A 97 12.88 15.77 12.25
C PRO A 97 13.33 16.01 13.69
N SER A 98 14.26 16.96 13.91
CA SER A 98 14.80 17.22 15.23
C SER A 98 13.80 17.91 16.14
N ALA A 99 12.98 18.80 15.59
CA ALA A 99 11.91 19.48 16.31
C ALA A 99 10.81 18.50 16.73
N VAL A 100 10.40 17.60 15.83
CA VAL A 100 9.39 16.56 16.13
C VAL A 100 9.95 15.59 17.17
N THR A 101 11.18 15.12 17.02
CA THR A 101 11.85 14.24 17.99
C THR A 101 11.92 14.87 19.40
N ALA A 102 12.21 16.17 19.49
CA ALA A 102 12.23 16.86 20.77
C ALA A 102 10.86 16.93 21.42
N GLN A 103 9.79 17.13 20.64
CA GLN A 103 8.40 17.13 21.13
C GLN A 103 7.98 15.74 21.58
N MET A 104 8.26 14.70 20.79
CA MET A 104 7.96 13.31 21.13
C MET A 104 8.60 12.89 22.46
N ASN A 105 9.90 13.13 22.60
CA ASN A 105 10.65 12.75 23.80
C ASN A 105 10.29 13.61 25.02
N GLY A 106 9.74 14.80 24.81
CA GLY A 106 9.29 15.69 25.89
C GLY A 106 7.86 15.43 26.36
N PHE A 107 7.08 14.69 25.59
CA PHE A 107 5.69 14.40 25.91
C PHE A 107 5.58 13.24 26.91
N THR A 108 4.75 13.43 27.91
CA THR A 108 4.46 12.39 28.93
C THR A 108 2.97 12.41 29.24
N ALA A 109 2.30 11.29 29.12
CA ALA A 109 0.92 11.11 29.53
C ALA A 109 0.83 10.11 30.69
N SER A 110 -0.32 10.03 31.34
CA SER A 110 -0.60 8.97 32.30
C SER A 110 -0.84 7.64 31.57
N SER A 111 -0.48 6.54 32.22
CA SER A 111 -0.81 5.18 31.73
C SER A 111 -2.28 5.07 31.35
N ASN A 112 -2.56 4.38 30.24
CA ASN A 112 -3.89 4.21 29.64
C ASN A 112 -4.57 5.51 29.13
N ALA A 113 -3.81 6.61 28.95
CA ALA A 113 -4.33 7.75 28.20
C ALA A 113 -4.61 7.36 26.75
N THR A 114 -5.66 7.94 26.19
CA THR A 114 -6.06 7.72 24.80
C THR A 114 -6.14 9.04 24.06
N ALA A 115 -5.78 9.02 22.80
CA ALA A 115 -5.95 10.13 21.87
C ALA A 115 -6.65 9.60 20.61
N THR A 116 -7.20 10.48 19.80
CA THR A 116 -7.88 10.12 18.54
C THR A 116 -7.21 10.84 17.40
N VAL A 117 -7.07 10.13 16.28
CA VAL A 117 -6.58 10.68 15.01
C VAL A 117 -7.58 10.32 13.92
N ASP A 118 -7.81 11.26 13.01
CA ASP A 118 -8.64 11.03 11.83
C ASP A 118 -7.72 10.62 10.68
N VAL A 119 -7.95 9.42 10.16
CA VAL A 119 -7.17 8.84 9.06
C VAL A 119 -8.05 8.74 7.84
N GLU A 120 -7.60 9.27 6.71
CA GLU A 120 -8.28 9.13 5.43
C GLU A 120 -7.94 7.78 4.81
N ASP A 121 -8.97 7.02 4.46
CA ASP A 121 -8.84 5.75 3.74
C ASP A 121 -8.55 6.04 2.26
N GLU A 122 -7.44 5.58 1.76
CA GLU A 122 -6.96 5.86 0.39
C GLU A 122 -7.89 5.33 -0.71
N GLU A 123 -8.63 4.24 -0.45
CA GLU A 123 -9.52 3.64 -1.45
C GLU A 123 -10.90 4.31 -1.47
N THR A 124 -11.43 4.64 -0.30
CA THR A 124 -12.81 5.14 -0.15
C THR A 124 -12.90 6.64 0.05
N LEU A 125 -11.77 7.32 0.33
CA LEU A 125 -11.69 8.72 0.75
C LEU A 125 -12.58 9.00 1.98
N ALA A 126 -12.84 7.99 2.78
CA ALA A 126 -13.60 8.12 4.01
C ALA A 126 -12.65 8.46 5.17
N ILE A 127 -13.07 9.40 6.01
CA ILE A 127 -12.33 9.73 7.23
C ILE A 127 -12.74 8.74 8.32
N ASN A 128 -11.80 7.93 8.77
CA ASN A 128 -11.96 6.98 9.86
C ASN A 128 -11.29 7.54 11.12
N THR A 129 -12.03 7.61 12.22
CA THR A 129 -11.47 8.06 13.50
C THR A 129 -10.87 6.86 14.22
N MET A 130 -9.54 6.85 14.37
CA MET A 130 -8.80 5.80 15.06
C MET A 130 -8.40 6.24 16.47
N THR A 131 -8.30 5.27 17.39
CA THR A 131 -7.88 5.50 18.77
C THR A 131 -6.44 5.06 18.97
N ALA A 132 -5.60 5.98 19.45
CA ALA A 132 -4.23 5.69 19.88
C ALA A 132 -4.18 5.54 21.40
N TYR A 133 -3.39 4.58 21.88
CA TYR A 133 -3.14 4.32 23.30
C TYR A 133 -1.72 4.72 23.68
N TYR A 134 -1.56 5.22 24.90
CA TYR A 134 -0.24 5.71 25.35
C TYR A 134 0.75 4.57 25.65
N ASP A 135 0.36 3.64 26.50
CA ASP A 135 1.27 2.60 27.03
C ASP A 135 0.77 1.18 26.76
N THR A 136 -0.53 0.94 26.86
CA THR A 136 -1.11 -0.39 26.67
C THR A 136 -2.41 -0.35 25.91
N ILE A 137 -2.53 -1.23 24.90
CA ILE A 137 -3.78 -1.46 24.18
C ILE A 137 -4.61 -2.48 24.99
N PRO A 138 -5.86 -2.16 25.40
CA PRO A 138 -6.67 -3.09 26.18
C PRO A 138 -7.05 -4.33 25.36
N GLU A 139 -7.12 -5.48 26.05
CA GLU A 139 -7.63 -6.71 25.44
C GLU A 139 -9.07 -6.52 24.93
N GLY A 140 -9.29 -6.76 23.64
CA GLY A 140 -10.61 -6.60 23.00
C GLY A 140 -10.86 -5.19 22.44
N ALA A 141 -9.84 -4.35 22.32
CA ALA A 141 -9.95 -3.17 21.49
C ALA A 141 -10.24 -3.58 20.03
N ASP A 142 -11.08 -2.81 19.36
CA ASP A 142 -11.43 -3.05 17.96
C ASP A 142 -10.22 -2.71 17.09
N GLU A 143 -9.66 -3.73 16.42
CA GLU A 143 -8.46 -3.58 15.58
C GLU A 143 -8.69 -2.57 14.45
N ASP A 144 -9.89 -2.52 13.87
CA ASP A 144 -10.23 -1.62 12.77
C ASP A 144 -10.36 -0.14 13.21
N SER A 145 -10.55 0.10 14.51
CA SER A 145 -10.66 1.44 15.08
C SER A 145 -9.47 1.85 15.95
N THR A 146 -8.42 1.07 15.93
CA THR A 146 -7.20 1.27 16.74
C THR A 146 -6.00 1.49 15.83
N VAL A 147 -5.12 2.42 16.21
CA VAL A 147 -3.85 2.66 15.49
C VAL A 147 -2.92 1.43 15.50
N GLY A 148 -3.11 0.48 16.42
CA GLY A 148 -2.36 -0.79 16.46
C GLY A 148 -1.00 -0.70 17.18
N VAL A 149 -0.45 0.49 17.37
CA VAL A 149 0.83 0.73 18.06
C VAL A 149 0.62 1.68 19.23
N THR A 150 1.31 1.45 20.35
CA THR A 150 1.28 2.39 21.48
C THR A 150 2.15 3.61 21.22
N TYR A 151 1.84 4.73 21.87
CA TYR A 151 2.71 5.93 21.74
C TYR A 151 4.14 5.65 22.17
N VAL A 152 4.34 4.88 23.23
CA VAL A 152 5.68 4.55 23.76
C VAL A 152 6.48 3.73 22.74
N ASP A 153 5.84 2.73 22.13
CA ASP A 153 6.48 1.90 21.10
C ASP A 153 6.74 2.72 19.83
N ALA A 154 5.80 3.57 19.43
CA ALA A 154 5.94 4.47 18.28
C ALA A 154 7.13 5.43 18.45
N VAL A 155 7.28 6.04 19.62
CA VAL A 155 8.43 6.91 19.92
C VAL A 155 9.75 6.11 19.90
N ALA A 156 9.75 4.89 20.42
CA ALA A 156 10.94 4.03 20.38
C ALA A 156 11.32 3.69 18.93
N TYR A 157 10.32 3.29 18.13
CA TYR A 157 10.49 2.96 16.70
C TYR A 157 11.04 4.15 15.90
N LEU A 158 10.43 5.33 16.01
CA LEU A 158 10.86 6.52 15.27
C LEU A 158 12.21 7.06 15.73
N ASN A 159 12.57 6.91 17.00
CA ASN A 159 13.92 7.26 17.48
C ASN A 159 15.00 6.32 16.91
N GLU A 160 14.69 5.06 16.67
CA GLU A 160 15.62 4.06 16.09
C GLU A 160 15.72 4.16 14.57
N ASN A 161 14.58 4.29 13.87
CA ASN A 161 14.50 4.23 12.41
C ASN A 161 14.48 5.62 11.75
N GLY A 162 14.10 6.67 12.47
CA GLY A 162 13.91 8.01 11.92
C GLY A 162 12.53 8.17 11.24
N PHE A 163 12.39 9.27 10.49
CA PHE A 163 11.17 9.65 9.78
C PHE A 163 11.23 9.35 8.28
N ASP A 164 12.24 8.62 7.83
CA ASP A 164 12.33 8.23 6.44
C ASP A 164 11.33 7.09 6.15
N ALA A 165 10.42 7.31 5.22
CA ALA A 165 9.47 6.30 4.80
C ALA A 165 10.19 5.03 4.32
N PRO A 166 9.68 3.84 4.60
CA PRO A 166 10.25 2.59 4.12
C PRO A 166 10.34 2.59 2.59
N ILE A 167 11.49 2.20 2.05
CA ILE A 167 11.69 2.14 0.61
C ILE A 167 11.15 0.81 0.09
N PRO A 168 10.18 0.83 -0.85
CA PRO A 168 9.64 -0.38 -1.41
C PRO A 168 10.73 -1.20 -2.13
N PRO A 169 10.69 -2.54 -2.05
CA PRO A 169 11.68 -3.39 -2.70
C PRO A 169 11.57 -3.27 -4.21
N THR A 170 12.53 -2.60 -4.85
CA THR A 170 12.61 -2.54 -6.31
C THR A 170 13.19 -3.84 -6.85
N THR A 171 12.69 -4.32 -7.98
CA THR A 171 13.05 -5.60 -8.61
C THR A 171 14.54 -5.75 -8.97
N ALA A 172 15.27 -4.66 -9.07
CA ALA A 172 16.70 -4.70 -9.35
C ALA A 172 17.55 -5.10 -8.13
N CYS A 173 16.97 -5.09 -6.93
CA CYS A 173 17.69 -5.20 -5.69
C CYS A 173 17.01 -6.08 -4.64
N GLY A 174 16.62 -7.30 -4.98
CA GLY A 174 16.17 -8.32 -4.02
C GLY A 174 17.26 -8.79 -3.03
N SER A 175 18.31 -8.02 -2.82
CA SER A 175 19.39 -8.34 -1.88
C SER A 175 19.63 -7.18 -0.92
N PRO A 176 19.76 -7.44 0.39
CA PRO A 176 20.14 -6.44 1.39
C PRO A 176 21.45 -5.71 1.06
N ALA A 177 22.29 -6.30 0.21
CA ALA A 177 23.52 -5.66 -0.30
C ALA A 177 23.24 -4.44 -1.19
N CYS A 178 22.10 -4.36 -1.85
CA CYS A 178 21.75 -3.22 -2.70
C CYS A 178 21.23 -2.02 -1.91
N LEU A 179 20.49 -2.26 -0.82
CA LEU A 179 20.09 -1.21 0.12
C LEU A 179 21.31 -0.56 0.76
N PHE A 180 22.33 -1.38 1.05
CA PHE A 180 23.62 -0.87 1.57
C PHE A 180 24.37 -0.04 0.53
N TRP A 181 24.31 -0.41 -0.74
CA TRP A 181 24.97 0.32 -1.84
C TRP A 181 24.27 1.63 -2.17
N TRP A 182 22.92 1.65 -2.17
CA TRP A 182 22.12 2.85 -2.37
C TRP A 182 22.35 3.87 -1.25
N ARG A 183 22.32 3.43 -0.01
CA ARG A 183 22.62 4.28 1.17
C ARG A 183 24.06 4.82 1.14
N ALA A 184 25.02 4.03 0.66
CA ALA A 184 26.41 4.45 0.51
C ALA A 184 26.61 5.49 -0.60
N VAL A 185 25.82 5.44 -1.67
CA VAL A 185 25.90 6.39 -2.79
C VAL A 185 25.27 7.74 -2.43
N TRP A 186 24.18 7.76 -1.67
CA TRP A 186 23.51 9.00 -1.27
C TRP A 186 24.11 9.64 -0.01
N SER A 187 24.87 8.91 0.78
CA SER A 187 25.57 9.46 1.95
C SER A 187 26.97 10.05 1.63
N LEU A 188 27.34 10.10 0.36
CA LEU A 188 28.55 10.83 -0.02
C LEU A 188 28.32 12.33 0.16
N PRO A 189 29.08 13.01 1.02
CA PRO A 189 28.95 14.44 1.19
C PRO A 189 29.18 15.13 -0.16
N ALA A 190 28.29 16.06 -0.51
CA ALA A 190 28.43 16.87 -1.70
C ALA A 190 29.82 17.49 -1.72
N GLN A 191 30.65 17.07 -2.65
CA GLN A 191 31.98 17.66 -2.84
C GLN A 191 31.79 19.13 -3.24
N PRO A 192 32.38 20.09 -2.54
CA PRO A 192 32.30 21.48 -2.98
C PRO A 192 32.98 21.59 -4.34
N ILE A 193 32.21 22.06 -5.32
CA ILE A 193 32.75 22.38 -6.63
C ILE A 193 33.76 23.50 -6.42
N GLY A 194 35.04 23.16 -6.52
CA GLY A 194 36.13 24.07 -6.34
C GLY A 194 36.00 25.28 -7.25
N SER A 195 35.99 26.48 -6.66
CA SER A 195 36.20 27.73 -7.39
C SER A 195 37.62 27.70 -7.92
N ALA A 196 37.77 27.50 -9.23
CA ALA A 196 39.00 27.78 -9.93
C ALA A 196 39.13 29.32 -10.08
N ALA A 197 40.15 29.88 -9.45
CA ALA A 197 40.60 31.23 -9.67
C ALA A 197 41.40 31.33 -10.96
#